data_c93f2a7f9d0e169776329279b3746f0d
#
_entry.id   c93f2a7f9d0e169776329279b3746f0d
#
_cell.length_a   1.000
_cell.length_b   1.000
_cell.length_c   1.000
_cell.angle_alpha   90.00
_cell.angle_beta   90.00
_cell.angle_gamma   90.00
#
_symmetry.space_group_name_H-M   'P 1'
#
loop_
_entity.id
_entity.type
_entity.pdbx_description
1 polymer ?
#
loop_
_entity_poly.entity_id
_entity_poly.type
_entity_poly.pdbx_seq_one_letter_code
_entity_poly.pdbx_strand_id
1 'polypeptide(L)'
;MTREEIKDYIVYHRDVENLTYSEIGDLLNLLENSDKYNRQYVHQVYKRKKDYDDRHRLRDEIRDEAIKLYSNNLNISETAEKLREIYGSSNVTYSRIYDMIRSSKDEVNSLYGDLVSRLNQIIVSTDDINIEKVREILSLDGENSVTDYSIKELLYDSMKKLLLEYIKDLRSKNTELFVGSLDLVVKDFEKSIEKM
;
A
#
# COMPACT_ATOMS: atom_id res chain seq x y z
N MET A 1 -28.16 26.37 4.45
CA MET A 1 -27.20 25.24 4.30
C MET A 1 -26.22 25.50 3.17
N THR A 2 -24.98 25.10 3.31
CA THR A 2 -24.01 25.08 2.22
C THR A 2 -24.35 24.01 1.20
N ARG A 3 -23.75 24.06 0.01
CA ARG A 3 -24.00 23.06 -1.04
C ARG A 3 -23.56 21.64 -0.64
N GLU A 4 -22.49 21.51 0.14
CA GLU A 4 -22.01 20.22 0.64
C GLU A 4 -22.93 19.68 1.76
N GLU A 5 -23.36 20.52 2.69
CA GLU A 5 -24.34 20.14 3.72
C GLU A 5 -25.63 19.62 3.12
N ILE A 6 -26.11 20.21 2.03
CA ILE A 6 -27.30 19.74 1.31
C ILE A 6 -27.07 18.34 0.71
N LYS A 7 -25.90 18.08 0.12
CA LYS A 7 -25.59 16.77 -0.44
C LYS A 7 -25.52 15.69 0.65
N ASP A 8 -24.84 15.98 1.76
CA ASP A 8 -24.68 15.07 2.88
C ASP A 8 -26.05 14.82 3.56
N TYR A 9 -26.88 15.85 3.69
CA TYR A 9 -28.26 15.72 4.16
C TYR A 9 -29.10 14.78 3.27
N ILE A 10 -29.02 14.93 1.96
CA ILE A 10 -29.75 14.07 1.00
C ILE A 10 -29.29 12.60 1.14
N VAL A 11 -27.98 12.38 1.22
CA VAL A 11 -27.42 11.01 1.34
C VAL A 11 -27.85 10.40 2.65
N TYR A 12 -27.70 11.10 3.77
CA TYR A 12 -28.10 10.62 5.09
C TYR A 12 -29.57 10.19 5.13
N HIS A 13 -30.49 11.08 4.75
CA HIS A 13 -31.92 10.79 4.81
C HIS A 13 -32.34 9.70 3.83
N ARG A 14 -31.65 9.56 2.71
CA ARG A 14 -31.91 8.47 1.76
C ARG A 14 -31.39 7.12 2.23
N ASP A 15 -30.15 7.06 2.73
CA ASP A 15 -29.47 5.79 3.03
C ASP A 15 -29.75 5.28 4.46
N VAL A 16 -29.91 6.20 5.42
CA VAL A 16 -30.09 5.85 6.84
C VAL A 16 -31.56 5.85 7.21
N GLU A 17 -32.31 6.88 6.83
CA GLU A 17 -33.73 7.02 7.18
C GLU A 17 -34.67 6.43 6.12
N ASN A 18 -34.17 6.01 4.97
CA ASN A 18 -34.93 5.43 3.86
C ASN A 18 -36.05 6.32 3.30
N LEU A 19 -35.93 7.65 3.47
CA LEU A 19 -36.91 8.59 2.93
C LEU A 19 -36.91 8.59 1.40
N THR A 20 -38.05 8.85 0.79
CA THR A 20 -38.16 9.04 -0.66
C THR A 20 -37.53 10.37 -1.09
N TYR A 21 -37.12 10.48 -2.35
CA TYR A 21 -36.56 11.73 -2.88
C TYR A 21 -37.55 12.90 -2.81
N SER A 22 -38.86 12.63 -2.81
CA SER A 22 -39.89 13.65 -2.63
C SER A 22 -39.90 14.18 -1.22
N GLU A 23 -39.97 13.28 -0.24
CA GLU A 23 -39.96 13.63 1.19
C GLU A 23 -38.70 14.42 1.57
N ILE A 24 -37.53 14.01 1.06
CA ILE A 24 -36.27 14.76 1.28
C ILE A 24 -36.35 16.16 0.66
N GLY A 25 -36.94 16.28 -0.53
CA GLY A 25 -37.17 17.56 -1.19
C GLY A 25 -38.08 18.49 -0.37
N ASP A 26 -39.17 17.94 0.15
CA ASP A 26 -40.12 18.67 1.00
C ASP A 26 -39.46 19.16 2.30
N LEU A 27 -38.68 18.31 2.95
CA LEU A 27 -37.90 18.68 4.14
C LEU A 27 -36.88 19.78 3.85
N LEU A 28 -36.14 19.68 2.75
CA LEU A 28 -35.16 20.73 2.36
C LEU A 28 -35.86 22.05 2.04
N ASN A 29 -37.02 22.01 1.38
CA ASN A 29 -37.78 23.22 1.08
C ASN A 29 -38.29 23.89 2.37
N LEU A 30 -38.71 23.12 3.36
CA LEU A 30 -39.07 23.63 4.68
C LEU A 30 -37.89 24.26 5.39
N LEU A 31 -36.74 23.61 5.41
CA LEU A 31 -35.52 24.09 6.08
C LEU A 31 -34.96 25.35 5.44
N GLU A 32 -34.95 25.45 4.14
CA GLU A 32 -34.39 26.55 3.38
C GLU A 32 -35.44 27.65 3.01
N ASN A 33 -36.68 27.44 3.42
CA ASN A 33 -37.84 28.28 3.06
C ASN A 33 -37.85 28.56 1.53
N SER A 34 -37.85 27.50 0.72
CA SER A 34 -37.71 27.55 -0.74
C SER A 34 -38.51 26.43 -1.40
N ASP A 35 -38.76 26.54 -2.71
CA ASP A 35 -39.42 25.54 -3.55
C ASP A 35 -38.46 24.91 -4.59
N LYS A 36 -37.16 24.98 -4.35
CA LYS A 36 -36.14 24.55 -5.35
C LYS A 36 -35.92 23.04 -5.38
N TYR A 37 -36.17 22.36 -4.26
CA TYR A 37 -35.75 20.97 -4.06
C TYR A 37 -36.88 20.01 -4.44
N ASN A 38 -37.09 19.80 -5.73
CA ASN A 38 -38.02 18.79 -6.19
C ASN A 38 -37.38 17.40 -6.24
N ARG A 39 -38.21 16.35 -6.37
CA ARG A 39 -37.78 14.95 -6.45
C ARG A 39 -36.66 14.72 -7.45
N GLN A 40 -36.74 15.34 -8.64
CA GLN A 40 -35.73 15.14 -9.68
C GLN A 40 -34.39 15.76 -9.32
N TYR A 41 -34.36 16.95 -8.73
CA TYR A 41 -33.17 17.59 -8.24
C TYR A 41 -32.50 16.74 -7.15
N VAL A 42 -33.25 16.31 -6.13
CA VAL A 42 -32.75 15.48 -5.02
C VAL A 42 -32.15 14.17 -5.56
N HIS A 43 -32.86 13.48 -6.47
CA HIS A 43 -32.34 12.26 -7.09
C HIS A 43 -31.03 12.49 -7.87
N GLN A 44 -30.93 13.58 -8.64
CA GLN A 44 -29.71 13.90 -9.39
C GLN A 44 -28.53 14.22 -8.47
N VAL A 45 -28.77 14.96 -7.38
CA VAL A 45 -27.74 15.30 -6.40
C VAL A 45 -27.26 14.04 -5.69
N TYR A 46 -28.19 13.19 -5.22
CA TYR A 46 -27.88 11.89 -4.62
C TYR A 46 -27.01 11.03 -5.54
N LYS A 47 -27.45 10.82 -6.79
CA LYS A 47 -26.71 10.01 -7.76
C LYS A 47 -25.29 10.55 -7.99
N ARG A 48 -25.15 11.85 -8.21
CA ARG A 48 -23.83 12.48 -8.42
C ARG A 48 -22.90 12.34 -7.21
N LYS A 49 -23.45 12.45 -5.99
CA LYS A 49 -22.67 12.27 -4.77
C LYS A 49 -22.22 10.82 -4.64
N LYS A 50 -23.10 9.86 -4.84
CA LYS A 50 -22.76 8.43 -4.82
C LYS A 50 -21.70 8.06 -5.88
N ASP A 51 -21.90 8.48 -7.13
CA ASP A 51 -20.93 8.25 -8.21
C ASP A 51 -19.56 8.90 -7.92
N TYR A 52 -19.55 10.01 -7.19
CA TYR A 52 -18.32 10.66 -6.75
C TYR A 52 -17.65 9.86 -5.63
N ASP A 53 -18.39 9.49 -4.59
CA ASP A 53 -17.88 8.76 -3.43
C ASP A 53 -17.35 7.36 -3.85
N ASP A 54 -18.07 6.65 -4.74
CA ASP A 54 -17.64 5.36 -5.28
C ASP A 54 -16.34 5.46 -6.08
N ARG A 55 -16.18 6.53 -6.90
CA ARG A 55 -14.92 6.77 -7.63
C ARG A 55 -13.77 7.12 -6.71
N HIS A 56 -14.00 7.87 -5.63
CA HIS A 56 -12.98 8.18 -4.64
C HIS A 56 -12.57 6.94 -3.89
N ARG A 57 -13.53 6.14 -3.40
CA ARG A 57 -13.26 4.87 -2.73
C ARG A 57 -12.42 3.94 -3.61
N LEU A 58 -12.85 3.72 -4.86
CA LEU A 58 -12.09 2.90 -5.81
C LEU A 58 -10.67 3.45 -6.05
N ARG A 59 -10.51 4.76 -6.12
CA ARG A 59 -9.20 5.37 -6.27
C ARG A 59 -8.30 5.11 -5.06
N ASP A 60 -8.85 5.22 -3.85
CA ASP A 60 -8.13 5.00 -2.61
C ASP A 60 -7.75 3.51 -2.47
N GLU A 61 -8.66 2.59 -2.79
CA GLU A 61 -8.38 1.14 -2.85
C GLU A 61 -7.25 0.81 -3.82
N ILE A 62 -7.28 1.38 -5.05
CA ILE A 62 -6.20 1.19 -6.04
C ILE A 62 -4.89 1.78 -5.53
N ARG A 63 -4.91 2.93 -4.85
CA ARG A 63 -3.72 3.57 -4.28
C ARG A 63 -3.09 2.68 -3.21
N ASP A 64 -3.88 2.22 -2.25
CA ASP A 64 -3.40 1.43 -1.12
C ASP A 64 -2.82 0.09 -1.61
N GLU A 65 -3.48 -0.57 -2.56
CA GLU A 65 -2.96 -1.80 -3.16
C GLU A 65 -1.71 -1.53 -4.02
N ALA A 66 -1.63 -0.38 -4.73
CA ALA A 66 -0.43 0.01 -5.47
C ALA A 66 0.78 0.18 -4.54
N ILE A 67 0.60 0.84 -3.40
CA ILE A 67 1.63 1.05 -2.40
C ILE A 67 2.10 -0.29 -1.84
N LYS A 68 1.17 -1.18 -1.49
CA LYS A 68 1.45 -2.51 -0.98
C LYS A 68 2.24 -3.36 -1.98
N LEU A 69 1.78 -3.44 -3.23
CA LEU A 69 2.46 -4.20 -4.29
C LEU A 69 3.86 -3.65 -4.58
N TYR A 70 4.00 -2.32 -4.66
CA TYR A 70 5.28 -1.69 -4.92
C TYR A 70 6.26 -1.83 -3.75
N SER A 71 5.81 -1.74 -2.51
CA SER A 71 6.65 -1.96 -1.31
C SER A 71 7.12 -3.41 -1.18
N ASN A 72 6.46 -4.35 -1.86
CA ASN A 72 6.90 -5.75 -2.00
C ASN A 72 7.89 -5.96 -3.17
N ASN A 73 8.63 -4.93 -3.56
CA ASN A 73 9.64 -4.93 -4.63
C ASN A 73 9.13 -5.22 -6.05
N LEU A 74 7.85 -5.02 -6.33
CA LEU A 74 7.39 -4.97 -7.71
C LEU A 74 7.78 -3.64 -8.34
N ASN A 75 8.25 -3.67 -9.59
CA ASN A 75 8.41 -2.42 -10.33
C ASN A 75 7.05 -1.83 -10.73
N ILE A 76 7.04 -0.55 -11.14
CA ILE A 76 5.80 0.16 -11.46
C ILE A 76 5.02 -0.51 -12.60
N SER A 77 5.69 -1.11 -13.58
CA SER A 77 5.05 -1.84 -14.69
C SER A 77 4.31 -3.07 -14.18
N GLU A 78 4.96 -3.90 -13.38
CA GLU A 78 4.39 -5.10 -12.77
C GLU A 78 3.23 -4.75 -11.83
N THR A 79 3.41 -3.71 -11.02
CA THR A 79 2.34 -3.18 -10.16
C THR A 79 1.13 -2.75 -11.00
N ALA A 80 1.34 -2.02 -12.10
CA ALA A 80 0.25 -1.58 -12.97
C ALA A 80 -0.43 -2.76 -13.69
N GLU A 81 0.31 -3.80 -14.10
CA GLU A 81 -0.25 -5.01 -14.70
C GLU A 81 -1.17 -5.75 -13.73
N LYS A 82 -0.69 -6.03 -12.53
CA LYS A 82 -1.49 -6.70 -11.50
C LYS A 82 -2.75 -5.92 -11.14
N LEU A 83 -2.63 -4.61 -10.97
CA LEU A 83 -3.79 -3.77 -10.68
C LEU A 83 -4.79 -3.71 -11.85
N ARG A 84 -4.34 -3.83 -13.12
CA ARG A 84 -5.25 -3.96 -14.27
C ARG A 84 -6.03 -5.26 -14.26
N GLU A 85 -5.42 -6.35 -13.82
CA GLU A 85 -6.11 -7.64 -13.67
C GLU A 85 -7.22 -7.56 -12.63
N ILE A 86 -6.99 -6.85 -11.50
CA ILE A 86 -7.94 -6.73 -10.40
C ILE A 86 -9.04 -5.69 -10.70
N TYR A 87 -8.65 -4.49 -11.15
CA TYR A 87 -9.54 -3.31 -11.23
C TYR A 87 -9.94 -2.93 -12.67
N GLY A 88 -9.39 -3.62 -13.66
CA GLY A 88 -9.62 -3.35 -15.07
C GLY A 88 -8.75 -2.23 -15.66
N SER A 89 -8.45 -2.35 -16.96
CA SER A 89 -7.54 -1.43 -17.67
C SER A 89 -8.07 0.01 -17.79
N SER A 90 -9.38 0.22 -17.70
CA SER A 90 -9.98 1.57 -17.71
C SER A 90 -9.67 2.37 -16.44
N ASN A 91 -9.45 1.70 -15.32
CA ASN A 91 -9.23 2.32 -14.02
C ASN A 91 -7.73 2.49 -13.70
N VAL A 92 -6.86 1.72 -14.37
CA VAL A 92 -5.43 1.61 -14.06
C VAL A 92 -4.58 1.96 -15.28
N THR A 93 -3.86 3.08 -15.21
CA THR A 93 -2.82 3.45 -16.17
C THR A 93 -1.47 3.53 -15.49
N TYR A 94 -0.39 3.29 -16.22
CA TYR A 94 0.98 3.41 -15.72
C TYR A 94 1.24 4.78 -15.06
N SER A 95 0.89 5.86 -15.74
CA SER A 95 1.09 7.22 -15.23
C SER A 95 0.38 7.44 -13.89
N ARG A 96 -0.86 6.97 -13.78
CA ARG A 96 -1.65 7.11 -12.54
C ARG A 96 -1.02 6.34 -11.39
N ILE A 97 -0.53 5.13 -11.63
CA ILE A 97 0.17 4.33 -10.60
C ILE A 97 1.49 4.98 -10.21
N TYR A 98 2.26 5.46 -11.20
CA TYR A 98 3.49 6.21 -10.94
C TYR A 98 3.24 7.42 -10.03
N ASP A 99 2.22 8.23 -10.33
CA ASP A 99 1.89 9.41 -9.53
C ASP A 99 1.43 9.04 -8.11
N MET A 100 0.65 7.97 -7.95
CA MET A 100 0.19 7.46 -6.67
C MET A 100 1.38 7.02 -5.79
N ILE A 101 2.28 6.21 -6.33
CA ILE A 101 3.47 5.72 -5.62
C ILE A 101 4.39 6.89 -5.26
N ARG A 102 4.64 7.80 -6.22
CA ARG A 102 5.48 8.98 -5.98
C ARG A 102 4.93 9.89 -4.88
N SER A 103 3.61 10.10 -4.84
CA SER A 103 2.97 10.92 -3.80
C SER A 103 2.93 10.25 -2.42
N SER A 104 3.16 8.93 -2.37
CA SER A 104 3.11 8.11 -1.15
C SER A 104 4.49 7.58 -0.74
N LYS A 105 5.57 8.26 -1.12
CA LYS A 105 6.94 7.78 -0.92
C LYS A 105 7.27 7.44 0.54
N ASP A 106 6.81 8.23 1.48
CA ASP A 106 7.09 7.99 2.92
C ASP A 106 6.37 6.75 3.43
N GLU A 107 5.15 6.53 2.97
CA GLU A 107 4.35 5.33 3.29
C GLU A 107 4.97 4.06 2.69
N VAL A 108 5.40 4.12 1.43
CA VAL A 108 6.16 3.04 0.77
C VAL A 108 7.43 2.70 1.53
N ASN A 109 8.21 3.71 1.90
CA ASN A 109 9.45 3.52 2.66
C ASN A 109 9.20 2.92 4.05
N SER A 110 8.11 3.28 4.71
CA SER A 110 7.71 2.72 6.00
C SER A 110 7.38 1.23 5.87
N LEU A 111 6.52 0.86 4.92
CA LEU A 111 6.14 -0.53 4.66
C LEU A 111 7.34 -1.40 4.26
N TYR A 112 8.22 -0.87 3.41
CA TYR A 112 9.46 -1.54 3.05
C TYR A 112 10.37 -1.75 4.28
N GLY A 113 10.49 -0.75 5.14
CA GLY A 113 11.24 -0.83 6.39
C GLY A 113 10.70 -1.89 7.35
N ASP A 114 9.38 -2.02 7.45
CA ASP A 114 8.72 -3.04 8.27
C ASP A 114 8.96 -4.44 7.71
N LEU A 115 8.90 -4.60 6.39
CA LEU A 115 9.19 -5.85 5.70
C LEU A 115 10.63 -6.31 5.94
N VAL A 116 11.59 -5.40 5.75
CA VAL A 116 13.03 -5.65 6.04
C VAL A 116 13.25 -6.00 7.51
N SER A 117 12.54 -5.36 8.44
CA SER A 117 12.66 -5.65 9.87
C SER A 117 12.13 -7.04 10.23
N ARG A 118 11.01 -7.48 9.62
CA ARG A 118 10.48 -8.84 9.77
C ARG A 118 11.45 -9.88 9.21
N LEU A 119 12.02 -9.63 8.02
CA LEU A 119 13.05 -10.49 7.44
C LEU A 119 14.28 -10.63 8.34
N ASN A 120 14.75 -9.53 8.92
CA ASN A 120 15.89 -9.56 9.84
C ASN A 120 15.63 -10.46 11.06
N GLN A 121 14.41 -10.42 11.62
CA GLN A 121 14.03 -11.30 12.73
C GLN A 121 14.09 -12.78 12.32
N ILE A 122 13.65 -13.09 11.12
CA ILE A 122 13.65 -14.47 10.57
C ILE A 122 15.09 -14.93 10.34
N ILE A 123 15.92 -14.12 9.70
CA ILE A 123 17.33 -14.41 9.42
C ILE A 123 18.08 -14.75 10.71
N VAL A 124 17.85 -13.98 11.77
CA VAL A 124 18.51 -14.20 13.08
C VAL A 124 17.98 -15.46 13.78
N SER A 125 16.73 -15.84 13.56
CA SER A 125 16.09 -16.97 14.25
C SER A 125 16.19 -18.32 13.54
N THR A 126 16.76 -18.38 12.33
CA THR A 126 16.71 -19.57 11.47
C THR A 126 18.12 -19.94 10.98
N ASP A 127 18.56 -21.18 11.24
CA ASP A 127 19.89 -21.68 10.81
C ASP A 127 19.94 -22.03 9.30
N ASP A 128 18.78 -22.16 8.64
CA ASP A 128 18.68 -22.53 7.23
C ASP A 128 17.64 -21.63 6.52
N ILE A 129 18.16 -20.65 5.78
CA ILE A 129 17.34 -19.70 5.05
C ILE A 129 17.31 -20.10 3.58
N ASN A 130 16.13 -20.49 3.08
CA ASN A 130 15.90 -20.69 1.65
C ASN A 130 14.77 -19.77 1.15
N ILE A 131 14.72 -19.55 -0.16
CA ILE A 131 13.74 -18.66 -0.81
C ILE A 131 12.29 -19.10 -0.55
N GLU A 132 12.04 -20.41 -0.49
CA GLU A 132 10.71 -20.97 -0.25
C GLU A 132 10.22 -20.65 1.16
N LYS A 133 11.09 -20.80 2.16
CA LYS A 133 10.80 -20.47 3.56
C LYS A 133 10.57 -18.98 3.76
N VAL A 134 11.36 -18.15 3.09
CA VAL A 134 11.17 -16.70 3.09
C VAL A 134 9.85 -16.34 2.42
N ARG A 135 9.52 -16.97 1.30
CA ARG A 135 8.24 -16.77 0.62
C ARG A 135 7.05 -17.18 1.49
N GLU A 136 7.14 -18.33 2.19
CA GLU A 136 6.11 -18.81 3.11
C GLU A 136 5.88 -17.84 4.27
N ILE A 137 6.95 -17.30 4.86
CA ILE A 137 6.89 -16.39 6.01
C ILE A 137 6.53 -14.97 5.58
N LEU A 138 6.98 -14.56 4.41
CA LEU A 138 6.54 -13.31 3.78
C LEU A 138 5.17 -13.47 3.12
N SER A 139 4.60 -14.68 3.09
CA SER A 139 3.30 -14.91 2.47
C SER A 139 2.29 -13.92 3.05
N LEU A 140 2.44 -12.84 2.49
CA LEU A 140 1.55 -11.75 2.32
C LEU A 140 0.34 -12.41 1.71
N ASP A 141 -0.75 -12.39 2.42
CA ASP A 141 -2.04 -12.95 2.05
C ASP A 141 -2.31 -12.76 0.55
N GLY A 142 -2.13 -13.81 -0.23
CA GLY A 142 -2.41 -13.77 -1.65
C GLY A 142 -1.24 -14.26 -2.53
N GLU A 143 -1.49 -15.36 -3.16
CA GLU A 143 -0.65 -16.08 -4.10
C GLU A 143 0.13 -15.18 -5.08
N ASN A 144 1.42 -15.47 -5.23
CA ASN A 144 2.26 -15.14 -6.40
C ASN A 144 2.68 -13.71 -6.64
N SER A 145 2.68 -12.81 -5.66
CA SER A 145 3.03 -11.41 -5.92
C SER A 145 4.53 -11.08 -5.83
N VAL A 146 5.35 -11.92 -5.23
CA VAL A 146 6.78 -11.63 -5.04
C VAL A 146 7.62 -12.58 -5.89
N THR A 147 8.40 -12.04 -6.82
CA THR A 147 9.31 -12.83 -7.65
C THR A 147 10.52 -13.31 -6.84
N ASP A 148 11.18 -14.39 -7.24
CA ASP A 148 12.42 -14.85 -6.61
C ASP A 148 13.50 -13.78 -6.61
N TYR A 149 13.53 -12.95 -7.65
CA TYR A 149 14.43 -11.80 -7.74
C TYR A 149 14.14 -10.78 -6.63
N SER A 150 12.89 -10.42 -6.42
CA SER A 150 12.49 -9.48 -5.37
C SER A 150 12.79 -10.02 -3.97
N ILE A 151 12.60 -11.32 -3.74
CA ILE A 151 12.98 -11.97 -2.48
C ILE A 151 14.49 -11.91 -2.28
N LYS A 152 15.29 -12.18 -3.31
CA LYS A 152 16.75 -12.09 -3.24
C LYS A 152 17.24 -10.68 -2.91
N GLU A 153 16.64 -9.67 -3.53
CA GLU A 153 16.96 -8.26 -3.28
C GLU A 153 16.61 -7.85 -1.85
N LEU A 154 15.45 -8.25 -1.36
CA LEU A 154 15.02 -8.04 0.03
C LEU A 154 15.95 -8.73 1.03
N LEU A 155 16.33 -9.98 0.76
CA LEU A 155 17.27 -10.73 1.58
C LEU A 155 18.64 -10.04 1.59
N TYR A 156 19.13 -9.60 0.43
CA TYR A 156 20.38 -8.87 0.32
C TYR A 156 20.37 -7.59 1.16
N ASP A 157 19.36 -6.77 1.06
CA ASP A 157 19.23 -5.53 1.84
C ASP A 157 19.11 -5.81 3.35
N SER A 158 18.35 -6.84 3.74
CA SER A 158 18.21 -7.27 5.14
C SER A 158 19.53 -7.73 5.71
N MET A 159 20.24 -8.61 5.01
CA MET A 159 21.53 -9.13 5.42
C MET A 159 22.60 -8.03 5.47
N LYS A 160 22.60 -7.12 4.49
CA LYS A 160 23.49 -5.95 4.49
C LYS A 160 23.27 -5.06 5.71
N LYS A 161 22.01 -4.83 6.09
CA LYS A 161 21.67 -4.05 7.28
C LYS A 161 22.18 -4.73 8.56
N LEU A 162 21.93 -6.04 8.72
CA LEU A 162 22.44 -6.83 9.86
C LEU A 162 23.94 -6.81 9.93
N LEU A 163 24.63 -6.97 8.79
CA LEU A 163 26.10 -6.90 8.74
C LEU A 163 26.61 -5.53 9.19
N LEU A 164 25.97 -4.44 8.75
CA LEU A 164 26.34 -3.09 9.16
C LEU A 164 26.11 -2.85 10.66
N GLU A 165 25.05 -3.40 11.23
CA GLU A 165 24.79 -3.34 12.68
C GLU A 165 25.83 -4.15 13.46
N TYR A 166 26.15 -5.35 13.02
CA TYR A 166 27.20 -6.18 13.60
C TYR A 166 28.57 -5.50 13.52
N ILE A 167 28.92 -4.88 12.40
CA ILE A 167 30.14 -4.10 12.24
C ILE A 167 30.19 -2.91 13.21
N LYS A 168 29.08 -2.21 13.42
CA LYS A 168 29.00 -1.11 14.39
C LYS A 168 29.21 -1.61 15.82
N ASP A 169 28.62 -2.75 16.16
CA ASP A 169 28.76 -3.37 17.47
C ASP A 169 30.20 -3.83 17.73
N LEU A 170 30.84 -4.48 16.78
CA LEU A 170 32.26 -4.85 16.84
C LEU A 170 33.18 -3.64 16.98
N ARG A 171 32.91 -2.55 16.24
CA ARG A 171 33.67 -1.30 16.39
C ARG A 171 33.56 -0.70 17.78
N SER A 172 32.40 -0.81 18.39
CA SER A 172 32.18 -0.29 19.74
C SER A 172 32.90 -1.11 20.81
N LYS A 173 33.12 -2.41 20.55
CA LYS A 173 33.67 -3.37 21.50
C LYS A 173 35.21 -3.59 21.38
N ASN A 174 35.77 -3.47 20.16
CA ASN A 174 37.21 -3.72 19.99
C ASN A 174 37.73 -3.22 18.62
N THR A 175 38.55 -2.19 18.63
CA THR A 175 39.10 -1.53 17.43
C THR A 175 40.19 -2.29 16.71
N GLU A 176 40.96 -3.15 17.40
CA GLU A 176 42.17 -3.81 16.84
C GLU A 176 41.92 -5.13 16.12
N LEU A 177 40.87 -5.89 16.49
CA LEU A 177 40.49 -7.15 15.82
C LEU A 177 39.67 -6.94 14.52
N PHE A 178 39.33 -5.72 14.27
CA PHE A 178 38.31 -5.36 13.28
C PHE A 178 38.77 -5.52 11.82
N VAL A 179 40.02 -5.23 11.50
CA VAL A 179 40.46 -5.09 10.10
C VAL A 179 40.66 -6.45 9.40
N GLY A 180 41.07 -7.50 10.11
CA GLY A 180 41.32 -8.82 9.52
C GLY A 180 40.11 -9.71 9.37
N SER A 181 39.07 -9.50 10.18
CA SER A 181 37.87 -10.34 10.18
C SER A 181 36.77 -9.84 9.21
N LEU A 182 36.79 -8.57 8.85
CA LEU A 182 35.79 -7.95 8.02
C LEU A 182 35.79 -8.49 6.58
N ASP A 183 36.96 -8.62 5.98
CA ASP A 183 37.11 -9.13 4.60
C ASP A 183 36.67 -10.61 4.51
N LEU A 184 36.84 -11.39 5.57
CA LEU A 184 36.40 -12.78 5.61
C LEU A 184 34.88 -12.86 5.73
N VAL A 185 34.27 -12.09 6.62
CA VAL A 185 32.82 -12.04 6.81
C VAL A 185 32.10 -11.54 5.56
N VAL A 186 32.62 -10.51 4.89
CA VAL A 186 32.06 -10.00 3.63
C VAL A 186 32.14 -11.06 2.52
N LYS A 187 33.28 -11.73 2.37
CA LYS A 187 33.47 -12.79 1.36
C LYS A 187 32.60 -14.02 1.62
N ASP A 188 32.44 -14.44 2.86
CA ASP A 188 31.55 -15.56 3.18
C ASP A 188 30.09 -15.22 2.99
N PHE A 189 29.74 -13.96 3.22
CA PHE A 189 28.43 -13.39 2.95
C PHE A 189 28.10 -13.35 1.45
N GLU A 190 29.00 -12.80 0.62
CA GLU A 190 28.86 -12.78 -0.83
C GLU A 190 28.69 -14.18 -1.41
N LYS A 191 29.48 -15.16 -0.95
CA LYS A 191 29.35 -16.56 -1.36
C LYS A 191 28.02 -17.22 -0.93
N SER A 192 27.46 -16.79 0.18
CA SER A 192 26.17 -17.32 0.67
C SER A 192 25.00 -16.82 -0.19
N ILE A 193 25.07 -15.56 -0.63
CA ILE A 193 24.07 -14.98 -1.54
C ILE A 193 24.17 -15.58 -2.95
N GLU A 194 25.37 -15.81 -3.47
CA GLU A 194 25.57 -16.42 -4.79
C GLU A 194 25.02 -17.86 -4.89
N LYS A 195 24.92 -18.57 -3.75
CA LYS A 195 24.39 -19.95 -3.67
C LYS A 195 22.87 -20.01 -3.48
N MET A 196 22.20 -18.90 -3.18
CA MET A 196 20.75 -18.80 -3.12
C MET A 196 20.16 -18.49 -4.51
#